data_c950bbb2953cef81062db6b5df621c5f
#
_entry.id   c950bbb2953cef81062db6b5df621c5f
#
_cell.length_a   1.000
_cell.length_b   1.000
_cell.length_c   1.000
_cell.angle_alpha   90.00
_cell.angle_beta   90.00
_cell.angle_gamma   90.00
#
_symmetry.space_group_name_H-M   'P 1'
#
loop_
_entity.id
_entity.type
_entity.pdbx_description
1 polymer ?
#
loop_
_entity_poly.entity_id
_entity_poly.type
_entity_poly.pdbx_seq_one_letter_code
_entity_poly.pdbx_strand_id
1 'polypeptide(L)'
;MISIQNVSHGIGGQTILDNVSLDIPQGGITALIGPNGAGKSTLLSFMARLQPLKHGKITCGGLDVTATPTAELAKTLSILTQENNIVSRISVRDLLMFGRYPYHQGRPSENDKAIVENALASFQLQTFAERYLTELSGGQRQRAMIAMVFCQQTDYVLLDEPLNNLDMYYARNLMQLLRRLTDEHSRTTVVVLHDINPVSYTHL
;
A
#
# COMPACT_ATOMS: atom_id res chain seq x y z
N MET A 1 1.54 -3.07 -15.43
CA MET A 1 0.52 -4.11 -15.30
C MET A 1 0.96 -5.10 -14.25
N ILE A 2 0.05 -5.57 -13.38
CA ILE A 2 0.28 -6.72 -12.51
C ILE A 2 -0.49 -7.89 -13.13
N SER A 3 0.18 -9.04 -13.34
CA SER A 3 -0.45 -10.24 -13.88
C SER A 3 -0.38 -11.37 -12.85
N ILE A 4 -1.51 -11.98 -12.59
CA ILE A 4 -1.70 -13.08 -11.65
C ILE A 4 -2.19 -14.27 -12.45
N GLN A 5 -1.51 -15.42 -12.34
CA GLN A 5 -1.78 -16.60 -13.17
C GLN A 5 -1.86 -17.85 -12.31
N ASN A 6 -3.03 -18.48 -12.33
CA ASN A 6 -3.30 -19.79 -11.70
C ASN A 6 -2.88 -19.87 -10.23
N VAL A 7 -3.06 -18.78 -9.47
CA VAL A 7 -2.68 -18.73 -8.06
C VAL A 7 -3.68 -19.50 -7.22
N SER A 8 -3.16 -20.50 -6.48
CA SER A 8 -3.95 -21.30 -5.54
C SER A 8 -3.27 -21.33 -4.17
N HIS A 9 -4.08 -21.24 -3.11
CA HIS A 9 -3.61 -21.28 -1.73
C HIS A 9 -4.66 -21.85 -0.80
N GLY A 10 -4.21 -22.66 0.17
CA GLY A 10 -5.05 -23.20 1.24
C GLY A 10 -4.31 -23.22 2.57
N ILE A 11 -5.06 -23.12 3.65
CA ILE A 11 -4.58 -23.20 5.03
C ILE A 11 -5.43 -24.23 5.79
N GLY A 12 -4.79 -25.17 6.46
CA GLY A 12 -5.49 -26.16 7.30
C GLY A 12 -6.51 -27.03 6.55
N GLY A 13 -6.29 -27.29 5.25
CA GLY A 13 -7.21 -28.06 4.39
C GLY A 13 -8.35 -27.23 3.80
N GLN A 14 -8.46 -25.94 4.14
CA GLN A 14 -9.44 -25.04 3.54
C GLN A 14 -8.81 -24.26 2.39
N THR A 15 -9.44 -24.28 1.20
CA THR A 15 -9.04 -23.46 0.06
C THR A 15 -9.41 -22.00 0.29
N ILE A 16 -8.43 -21.09 0.15
CA ILE A 16 -8.60 -19.65 0.26
C ILE A 16 -8.58 -18.98 -1.11
N LEU A 17 -7.65 -19.40 -1.97
CA LEU A 17 -7.59 -19.00 -3.37
C LEU A 17 -7.61 -20.26 -4.23
N ASP A 18 -8.47 -20.29 -5.24
CA ASP A 18 -8.63 -21.42 -6.15
C ASP A 18 -8.42 -20.97 -7.59
N ASN A 19 -7.26 -21.30 -8.16
CA ASN A 19 -6.90 -21.06 -9.55
C ASN A 19 -7.17 -19.62 -10.03
N VAL A 20 -6.84 -18.63 -9.19
CA VAL A 20 -7.11 -17.21 -9.46
C VAL A 20 -6.19 -16.71 -10.57
N SER A 21 -6.80 -16.17 -11.64
CA SER A 21 -6.10 -15.51 -12.73
C SER A 21 -6.77 -14.17 -13.01
N LEU A 22 -5.99 -13.08 -12.98
CA LEU A 22 -6.46 -11.74 -13.31
C LEU A 22 -5.30 -10.84 -13.68
N ASP A 23 -5.58 -9.83 -14.48
CA ASP A 23 -4.64 -8.77 -14.84
C ASP A 23 -5.14 -7.43 -14.29
N ILE A 24 -4.26 -6.70 -13.59
CA ILE A 24 -4.51 -5.34 -13.12
C ILE A 24 -3.80 -4.40 -14.09
N PRO A 25 -4.55 -3.53 -14.79
CA PRO A 25 -3.97 -2.60 -15.76
C PRO A 25 -2.98 -1.65 -15.09
N GLN A 26 -2.05 -1.13 -15.88
CA GLN A 26 -1.13 -0.10 -15.42
C GLN A 26 -1.84 1.25 -15.35
N GLY A 27 -1.55 1.99 -14.28
CA GLY A 27 -2.11 3.32 -14.01
C GLY A 27 -3.47 3.26 -13.32
N GLY A 28 -3.76 4.31 -12.56
CA GLY A 28 -5.02 4.47 -11.85
C GLY A 28 -5.20 3.60 -10.61
N ILE A 29 -6.40 3.61 -10.07
CA ILE A 29 -6.77 2.83 -8.88
C ILE A 29 -7.63 1.63 -9.28
N THR A 30 -7.24 0.44 -8.82
CA THR A 30 -8.03 -0.79 -8.92
C THR A 30 -8.47 -1.21 -7.52
N ALA A 31 -9.78 -1.42 -7.32
CA ALA A 31 -10.33 -1.89 -6.06
C ALA A 31 -10.59 -3.41 -6.09
N LEU A 32 -10.08 -4.14 -5.11
CA LEU A 32 -10.44 -5.52 -4.83
C LEU A 32 -11.53 -5.54 -3.76
N ILE A 33 -12.74 -5.92 -4.15
CA ILE A 33 -13.92 -5.85 -3.28
C ILE A 33 -14.48 -7.26 -3.08
N GLY A 34 -14.98 -7.53 -1.88
CA GLY A 34 -15.60 -8.83 -1.56
C GLY A 34 -15.75 -9.01 -0.05
N PRO A 35 -16.46 -10.07 0.39
CA PRO A 35 -16.68 -10.33 1.81
C PRO A 35 -15.38 -10.67 2.55
N ASN A 36 -15.44 -10.61 3.89
CA ASN A 36 -14.34 -11.07 4.74
C ASN A 36 -14.06 -12.55 4.47
N GLY A 37 -12.79 -12.92 4.48
CA GLY A 37 -12.37 -14.30 4.18
C GLY A 37 -12.31 -14.66 2.69
N ALA A 38 -12.66 -13.76 1.77
CA ALA A 38 -12.58 -14.02 0.32
C ALA A 38 -11.15 -14.09 -0.26
N GLY A 39 -10.11 -14.02 0.59
CA GLY A 39 -8.71 -14.15 0.16
C GLY A 39 -8.07 -12.87 -0.38
N LYS A 40 -8.73 -11.70 -0.29
CA LYS A 40 -8.21 -10.42 -0.83
C LYS A 40 -6.84 -10.04 -0.23
N SER A 41 -6.73 -9.98 1.09
CA SER A 41 -5.47 -9.68 1.80
C SER A 41 -4.41 -10.77 1.57
N THR A 42 -4.83 -12.02 1.43
CA THR A 42 -3.94 -13.13 1.08
C THR A 42 -3.35 -12.92 -0.32
N LEU A 43 -4.17 -12.52 -1.29
CA LEU A 43 -3.70 -12.23 -2.64
C LEU A 43 -2.73 -11.04 -2.65
N LEU A 44 -3.05 -9.95 -1.92
CA LEU A 44 -2.14 -8.81 -1.74
C LEU A 44 -0.81 -9.25 -1.12
N SER A 45 -0.84 -10.12 -0.11
CA SER A 45 0.36 -10.64 0.56
C SER A 45 1.27 -11.42 -0.40
N PHE A 46 0.69 -12.17 -1.34
CA PHE A 46 1.46 -12.84 -2.39
C PHE A 46 2.04 -11.85 -3.39
N MET A 47 1.26 -10.85 -3.83
CA MET A 47 1.73 -9.79 -4.73
C MET A 47 2.92 -9.04 -4.13
N ALA A 48 2.90 -8.78 -2.81
CA ALA A 48 3.97 -8.11 -2.08
C ALA A 48 5.09 -9.04 -1.60
N ARG A 49 5.00 -10.35 -1.90
CA ARG A 49 5.94 -11.37 -1.42
C ARG A 49 6.10 -11.41 0.11
N LEU A 50 5.04 -11.07 0.85
CA LEU A 50 5.00 -11.24 2.31
C LEU A 50 4.77 -12.70 2.72
N GLN A 51 4.22 -13.49 1.80
CA GLN A 51 4.04 -14.94 1.94
C GLN A 51 4.65 -15.67 0.73
N PRO A 52 5.19 -16.88 0.93
CA PRO A 52 5.74 -17.67 -0.16
C PRO A 52 4.63 -18.20 -1.09
N LEU A 53 4.68 -17.83 -2.36
CA LEU A 53 3.78 -18.35 -3.40
C LEU A 53 4.22 -19.77 -3.78
N LYS A 54 3.33 -20.76 -3.58
CA LYS A 54 3.61 -22.17 -3.88
C LYS A 54 3.05 -22.63 -5.24
N HIS A 55 1.93 -22.04 -5.66
CA HIS A 55 1.24 -22.40 -6.89
C HIS A 55 0.83 -21.16 -7.66
N GLY A 56 1.06 -21.17 -8.95
CA GLY A 56 0.81 -20.05 -9.84
C GLY A 56 2.02 -19.12 -10.02
N LYS A 57 1.78 -18.00 -10.67
CA LYS A 57 2.79 -16.98 -10.96
C LYS A 57 2.21 -15.58 -10.79
N ILE A 58 3.01 -14.67 -10.25
CA ILE A 58 2.65 -13.24 -10.16
C ILE A 58 3.80 -12.43 -10.72
N THR A 59 3.49 -11.51 -11.63
CA THR A 59 4.44 -10.51 -12.13
C THR A 59 3.93 -9.10 -11.87
N CYS A 60 4.86 -8.21 -11.53
CA CYS A 60 4.58 -6.80 -11.27
C CYS A 60 5.53 -5.95 -12.12
N GLY A 61 4.99 -5.18 -13.08
CA GLY A 61 5.81 -4.42 -14.02
C GLY A 61 6.75 -5.29 -14.88
N GLY A 62 6.36 -6.53 -15.15
CA GLY A 62 7.20 -7.51 -15.86
C GLY A 62 8.17 -8.29 -14.96
N LEU A 63 8.36 -7.87 -13.69
CA LEU A 63 9.22 -8.56 -12.73
C LEU A 63 8.45 -9.71 -12.07
N ASP A 64 9.04 -10.89 -12.01
CA ASP A 64 8.49 -12.02 -11.25
C ASP A 64 8.68 -11.77 -9.75
N VAL A 65 7.59 -11.69 -9.00
CA VAL A 65 7.64 -11.32 -7.57
C VAL A 65 8.40 -12.34 -6.72
N THR A 66 8.49 -13.60 -7.16
CA THR A 66 9.19 -14.66 -6.42
C THR A 66 10.69 -14.71 -6.71
N ALA A 67 11.09 -14.39 -7.94
CA ALA A 67 12.47 -14.53 -8.42
C ALA A 67 13.27 -13.21 -8.33
N THR A 68 12.60 -12.06 -8.40
CA THR A 68 13.26 -10.74 -8.39
C THR A 68 13.99 -10.47 -7.07
N PRO A 69 15.21 -9.93 -7.07
CA PRO A 69 15.90 -9.51 -5.85
C PRO A 69 15.08 -8.54 -5.00
N THR A 70 15.12 -8.70 -3.66
CA THR A 70 14.30 -7.89 -2.73
C THR A 70 14.50 -6.39 -2.89
N ALA A 71 15.76 -5.96 -3.10
CA ALA A 71 16.10 -4.54 -3.26
C ALA A 71 15.48 -3.92 -4.54
N GLU A 72 15.34 -4.72 -5.59
CA GLU A 72 14.70 -4.29 -6.85
C GLU A 72 13.17 -4.28 -6.70
N LEU A 73 12.59 -5.34 -6.16
CA LEU A 73 11.15 -5.41 -5.92
C LEU A 73 10.68 -4.28 -5.00
N ALA A 74 11.45 -3.95 -3.95
CA ALA A 74 11.13 -2.85 -3.03
C ALA A 74 11.19 -1.45 -3.66
N LYS A 75 11.81 -1.29 -4.84
CA LYS A 75 11.78 -0.04 -5.62
C LYS A 75 10.65 -0.02 -6.64
N THR A 76 10.03 -1.17 -6.91
CA THR A 76 8.94 -1.32 -7.87
C THR A 76 7.58 -1.35 -7.21
N LEU A 77 7.47 -1.99 -6.04
CA LEU A 77 6.23 -2.24 -5.35
C LEU A 77 6.33 -1.87 -3.87
N SER A 78 5.32 -1.20 -3.35
CA SER A 78 5.14 -0.91 -1.93
C SER A 78 3.81 -1.43 -1.42
N ILE A 79 3.72 -1.74 -0.13
CA ILE A 79 2.50 -2.25 0.51
C ILE A 79 2.26 -1.62 1.88
N LEU A 80 0.98 -1.31 2.14
CA LEU A 80 0.44 -1.09 3.47
C LEU A 80 -0.44 -2.28 3.84
N THR A 81 -0.07 -3.01 4.88
CA THR A 81 -0.84 -4.14 5.42
C THR A 81 -1.92 -3.64 6.40
N GLN A 82 -2.96 -4.44 6.61
CA GLN A 82 -4.06 -4.13 7.51
C GLN A 82 -3.59 -3.95 8.96
N GLU A 83 -2.70 -4.82 9.45
CA GLU A 83 -2.12 -4.73 10.79
C GLU A 83 -0.80 -3.97 10.77
N ASN A 84 -0.82 -2.76 11.31
CA ASN A 84 0.35 -1.90 11.47
C ASN A 84 0.52 -1.51 12.94
N ASN A 85 0.83 -2.49 13.78
CA ASN A 85 1.07 -2.28 15.21
C ASN A 85 2.49 -1.76 15.47
N ILE A 86 2.77 -0.54 15.01
CA ILE A 86 4.02 0.15 15.38
C ILE A 86 3.84 0.72 16.79
N VAL A 87 4.39 0.03 17.78
CA VAL A 87 4.36 0.44 19.21
C VAL A 87 5.56 1.33 19.56
N SER A 88 6.52 1.51 18.65
CA SER A 88 7.73 2.28 18.90
C SER A 88 7.47 3.80 18.90
N ARG A 89 8.27 4.54 19.69
CA ARG A 89 8.32 6.00 19.70
C ARG A 89 9.04 6.50 18.44
N ILE A 90 8.37 6.42 17.30
CA ILE A 90 8.83 6.96 16.03
C ILE A 90 8.05 8.22 15.69
N SER A 91 8.73 9.29 15.27
CA SER A 91 8.08 10.49 14.77
C SER A 91 7.44 10.25 13.39
N VAL A 92 6.49 11.10 13.00
CA VAL A 92 5.90 11.03 11.65
C VAL A 92 6.97 11.19 10.58
N ARG A 93 7.90 12.14 10.77
CA ARG A 93 9.02 12.39 9.85
C ARG A 93 9.90 11.14 9.68
N ASP A 94 10.28 10.51 10.79
CA ASP A 94 11.12 9.32 10.75
C ASP A 94 10.38 8.13 10.12
N LEU A 95 9.08 8.01 10.37
CA LEU A 95 8.24 7.00 9.70
C LEU A 95 8.27 7.19 8.18
N LEU A 96 8.07 8.42 7.69
CA LEU A 96 8.11 8.69 6.26
C LEU A 96 9.51 8.42 5.68
N MET A 97 10.57 8.75 6.43
CA MET A 97 11.94 8.45 6.05
C MET A 97 12.18 6.93 5.95
N PHE A 98 11.50 6.13 6.77
CA PHE A 98 11.53 4.65 6.63
C PHE A 98 11.03 4.18 5.25
N GLY A 99 10.04 4.86 4.67
CA GLY A 99 9.60 4.60 3.30
C GLY A 99 10.72 4.77 2.26
N ARG A 100 11.73 5.59 2.56
CA ARG A 100 12.90 5.80 1.68
C ARG A 100 14.02 4.78 1.88
N TYR A 101 13.91 3.87 2.86
CA TYR A 101 14.97 2.92 3.20
C TYR A 101 15.51 2.11 2.01
N PRO A 102 14.70 1.64 1.03
CA PRO A 102 15.20 0.91 -0.14
C PRO A 102 16.23 1.70 -0.98
N TYR A 103 16.26 3.03 -0.86
CA TYR A 103 17.17 3.90 -1.60
C TYR A 103 18.39 4.29 -0.79
N HIS A 104 18.22 4.72 0.45
CA HIS A 104 19.31 5.29 1.25
C HIS A 104 20.00 4.29 2.19
N GLN A 105 19.38 3.14 2.49
CA GLN A 105 19.96 2.07 3.33
C GLN A 105 20.61 2.57 4.64
N GLY A 106 19.92 3.51 5.31
CA GLY A 106 20.38 4.11 6.57
C GLY A 106 21.21 5.38 6.43
N ARG A 107 21.46 5.90 5.20
CA ARG A 107 22.19 7.16 4.94
C ARG A 107 21.34 8.10 4.09
N PRO A 108 20.33 8.78 4.66
CA PRO A 108 19.44 9.65 3.90
C PRO A 108 20.18 10.79 3.20
N SER A 109 19.88 10.97 1.92
CA SER A 109 20.36 12.09 1.10
C SER A 109 19.46 13.32 1.27
N GLU A 110 19.90 14.49 0.79
CA GLU A 110 19.04 15.69 0.75
C GLU A 110 17.81 15.47 -0.14
N ASN A 111 17.92 14.65 -1.19
CA ASN A 111 16.79 14.29 -2.00
C ASN A 111 15.75 13.47 -1.22
N ASP A 112 16.19 12.52 -0.37
CA ASP A 112 15.27 11.74 0.47
C ASP A 112 14.53 12.66 1.47
N LYS A 113 15.22 13.64 2.05
CA LYS A 113 14.62 14.65 2.93
C LYS A 113 13.57 15.48 2.17
N ALA A 114 13.88 15.94 0.98
CA ALA A 114 12.95 16.71 0.15
C ALA A 114 11.69 15.91 -0.21
N ILE A 115 11.83 14.60 -0.52
CA ILE A 115 10.71 13.71 -0.77
C ILE A 115 9.82 13.58 0.47
N VAL A 116 10.42 13.45 1.64
CA VAL A 116 9.67 13.37 2.91
C VAL A 116 8.92 14.68 3.18
N GLU A 117 9.54 15.84 2.99
CA GLU A 117 8.87 17.14 3.16
C GLU A 117 7.68 17.30 2.19
N ASN A 118 7.86 16.92 0.94
CA ASN A 118 6.79 16.93 -0.06
C ASN A 118 5.63 15.98 0.32
N ALA A 119 5.95 14.81 0.85
CA ALA A 119 4.92 13.88 1.32
C ALA A 119 4.19 14.42 2.56
N LEU A 120 4.91 15.00 3.54
CA LEU A 120 4.30 15.68 4.69
C LEU A 120 3.29 16.75 4.22
N ALA A 121 3.65 17.55 3.21
CA ALA A 121 2.77 18.56 2.64
C ALA A 121 1.56 17.95 1.94
N SER A 122 1.77 16.98 1.04
CA SER A 122 0.70 16.34 0.26
C SER A 122 -0.33 15.64 1.14
N PHE A 123 0.11 15.02 2.22
CA PHE A 123 -0.74 14.34 3.20
C PHE A 123 -1.20 15.23 4.36
N GLN A 124 -0.90 16.54 4.35
CA GLN A 124 -1.27 17.52 5.40
C GLN A 124 -0.79 17.08 6.79
N LEU A 125 0.47 16.67 6.89
CA LEU A 125 1.10 16.14 8.10
C LEU A 125 2.19 17.07 8.66
N GLN A 126 2.43 18.27 8.06
CA GLN A 126 3.54 19.14 8.45
C GLN A 126 3.50 19.51 9.94
N THR A 127 2.32 19.84 10.47
CA THR A 127 2.13 20.21 11.88
C THR A 127 2.30 19.03 12.84
N PHE A 128 2.35 17.82 12.32
CA PHE A 128 2.51 16.59 13.09
C PHE A 128 3.88 15.94 12.86
N ALA A 129 4.75 16.54 12.04
CA ALA A 129 5.99 15.91 11.58
C ALA A 129 6.87 15.39 12.72
N GLU A 130 6.99 16.16 13.82
CA GLU A 130 7.81 15.81 14.98
C GLU A 130 7.03 15.06 16.07
N ARG A 131 5.71 14.85 15.90
CA ARG A 131 4.92 14.07 16.87
C ARG A 131 5.17 12.58 16.71
N TYR A 132 5.11 11.86 17.81
CA TYR A 132 5.15 10.41 17.78
C TYR A 132 3.83 9.83 17.26
N LEU A 133 3.88 8.68 16.59
CA LEU A 133 2.68 8.00 16.07
C LEU A 133 1.65 7.71 17.17
N THR A 134 2.08 7.50 18.40
CA THR A 134 1.22 7.24 19.56
C THR A 134 0.44 8.48 20.01
N GLU A 135 0.82 9.67 19.57
CA GLU A 135 0.16 10.94 19.91
C GLU A 135 -0.87 11.37 18.85
N LEU A 136 -0.97 10.61 17.77
CA LEU A 136 -1.88 10.89 16.67
C LEU A 136 -3.25 10.25 16.88
N SER A 137 -4.30 10.90 16.37
CA SER A 137 -5.60 10.24 16.19
C SER A 137 -5.49 9.07 15.21
N GLY A 138 -6.43 8.11 15.24
CA GLY A 138 -6.43 6.98 14.32
C GLY A 138 -6.35 7.40 12.85
N GLY A 139 -7.12 8.40 12.45
CA GLY A 139 -7.11 8.93 11.07
C GLY A 139 -5.80 9.63 10.69
N GLN A 140 -5.18 10.37 11.62
CA GLN A 140 -3.87 10.99 11.40
C GLN A 140 -2.78 9.92 11.26
N ARG A 141 -2.82 8.90 12.14
CA ARG A 141 -1.90 7.77 12.08
C ARG A 141 -2.04 7.00 10.78
N GLN A 142 -3.27 6.69 10.36
CA GLN A 142 -3.52 6.01 9.07
C GLN A 142 -2.97 6.80 7.90
N ARG A 143 -3.19 8.12 7.89
CA ARG A 143 -2.66 9.03 6.87
C ARG A 143 -1.12 9.01 6.83
N ALA A 144 -0.46 9.01 8.00
CA ALA A 144 1.00 8.92 8.10
C ALA A 144 1.54 7.58 7.57
N MET A 145 0.85 6.47 7.85
CA MET A 145 1.22 5.14 7.33
C MET A 145 1.12 5.08 5.81
N ILE A 146 0.07 5.64 5.23
CA ILE A 146 -0.08 5.72 3.77
C ILE A 146 0.98 6.64 3.17
N ALA A 147 1.26 7.80 3.80
CA ALA A 147 2.30 8.72 3.36
C ALA A 147 3.68 8.05 3.32
N MET A 148 4.01 7.20 4.30
CA MET A 148 5.24 6.40 4.31
C MET A 148 5.33 5.51 3.06
N VAL A 149 4.25 4.81 2.71
CA VAL A 149 4.21 3.95 1.52
C VAL A 149 4.39 4.77 0.23
N PHE A 150 3.78 5.95 0.16
CA PHE A 150 3.93 6.86 -0.98
C PHE A 150 5.33 7.48 -1.07
N CYS A 151 6.03 7.71 0.05
CA CYS A 151 7.43 8.12 0.08
C CYS A 151 8.37 7.14 -0.61
N GLN A 152 8.02 5.86 -0.68
CA GLN A 152 8.82 4.84 -1.36
C GLN A 152 8.91 5.08 -2.86
N GLN A 153 8.01 5.88 -3.46
CA GLN A 153 8.01 6.27 -4.88
C GLN A 153 8.05 5.07 -5.84
N THR A 154 7.29 4.03 -5.52
CA THR A 154 7.15 2.85 -6.36
C THR A 154 6.08 3.06 -7.43
N ASP A 155 6.20 2.34 -8.56
CA ASP A 155 5.19 2.35 -9.62
C ASP A 155 3.88 1.66 -9.21
N TYR A 156 3.98 0.69 -8.28
CA TYR A 156 2.86 -0.09 -7.79
C TYR A 156 2.71 0.09 -6.28
N VAL A 157 1.50 0.45 -5.85
CA VAL A 157 1.15 0.68 -4.45
C VAL A 157 0.00 -0.25 -4.08
N LEU A 158 0.20 -1.09 -3.07
CA LEU A 158 -0.82 -1.99 -2.54
C LEU A 158 -1.29 -1.49 -1.18
N LEU A 159 -2.60 -1.34 -1.00
CA LEU A 159 -3.19 -0.85 0.24
C LEU A 159 -4.25 -1.86 0.72
N ASP A 160 -3.99 -2.49 1.85
CA ASP A 160 -4.92 -3.42 2.47
C ASP A 160 -5.78 -2.69 3.49
N GLU A 161 -7.06 -2.50 3.13
CA GLU A 161 -8.09 -1.85 3.95
C GLU A 161 -7.66 -0.47 4.52
N PRO A 162 -7.17 0.45 3.67
CA PRO A 162 -6.64 1.73 4.14
C PRO A 162 -7.70 2.65 4.76
N LEU A 163 -8.99 2.34 4.62
CA LEU A 163 -10.11 3.13 5.11
C LEU A 163 -10.68 2.61 6.44
N ASN A 164 -10.15 1.52 6.98
CA ASN A 164 -10.64 0.93 8.22
C ASN A 164 -10.52 1.93 9.38
N ASN A 165 -11.55 1.94 10.22
CA ASN A 165 -11.68 2.83 11.38
C ASN A 165 -11.69 4.34 11.07
N LEU A 166 -11.94 4.72 9.81
CA LEU A 166 -12.20 6.10 9.42
C LEU A 166 -13.70 6.33 9.30
N ASP A 167 -14.16 7.51 9.75
CA ASP A 167 -15.50 7.93 9.41
C ASP A 167 -15.63 8.24 7.90
N MET A 168 -16.86 8.34 7.41
CA MET A 168 -17.16 8.48 5.98
C MET A 168 -16.52 9.74 5.36
N TYR A 169 -16.45 10.84 6.12
CA TYR A 169 -15.85 12.09 5.64
C TYR A 169 -14.34 11.94 5.42
N TYR A 170 -13.63 11.37 6.40
CA TYR A 170 -12.20 11.14 6.30
C TYR A 170 -11.86 10.06 5.26
N ALA A 171 -12.66 8.99 5.16
CA ALA A 171 -12.49 7.95 4.15
C ALA A 171 -12.59 8.53 2.72
N ARG A 172 -13.61 9.38 2.46
CA ARG A 172 -13.79 10.07 1.18
C ARG A 172 -12.61 10.97 0.84
N ASN A 173 -12.17 11.82 1.78
CA ASN A 173 -11.06 12.74 1.57
C ASN A 173 -9.75 11.96 1.29
N LEU A 174 -9.55 10.86 1.99
CA LEU A 174 -8.38 10.00 1.77
C LEU A 174 -8.41 9.35 0.38
N MET A 175 -9.56 8.83 -0.06
CA MET A 175 -9.68 8.26 -1.42
C MET A 175 -9.45 9.31 -2.51
N GLN A 176 -9.96 10.53 -2.35
CA GLN A 176 -9.68 11.63 -3.28
C GLN A 176 -8.19 11.97 -3.33
N LEU A 177 -7.52 12.01 -2.17
CA LEU A 177 -6.08 12.21 -2.09
C LEU A 177 -5.31 11.08 -2.79
N LEU A 178 -5.66 9.82 -2.51
CA LEU A 178 -5.04 8.66 -3.15
C LEU A 178 -5.22 8.70 -4.67
N ARG A 179 -6.42 9.03 -5.15
CA ARG A 179 -6.69 9.17 -6.59
C ARG A 179 -5.79 10.22 -7.21
N ARG A 180 -5.78 11.44 -6.65
CA ARG A 180 -4.94 12.53 -7.12
C ARG A 180 -3.47 12.14 -7.18
N LEU A 181 -2.90 11.60 -6.10
CA LEU A 181 -1.49 11.21 -6.05
C LEU A 181 -1.14 10.05 -6.99
N THR A 182 -2.09 9.13 -7.18
CA THR A 182 -1.93 8.04 -8.16
C THR A 182 -1.84 8.59 -9.57
N ASP A 183 -2.74 9.50 -9.95
CA ASP A 183 -2.80 10.09 -11.28
C ASP A 183 -1.60 11.04 -11.53
N GLU A 184 -1.28 11.94 -10.58
CA GLU A 184 -0.16 12.90 -10.68
C GLU A 184 1.19 12.20 -10.88
N HIS A 185 1.36 11.02 -10.30
CA HIS A 185 2.60 10.25 -10.39
C HIS A 185 2.53 9.05 -11.35
N SER A 186 1.44 8.92 -12.12
CA SER A 186 1.22 7.81 -13.07
C SER A 186 1.40 6.43 -12.45
N ARG A 187 1.02 6.26 -11.18
CA ARG A 187 1.16 5.00 -10.43
C ARG A 187 -0.01 4.06 -10.67
N THR A 188 0.18 2.81 -10.30
CA THR A 188 -0.87 1.79 -10.22
C THR A 188 -1.14 1.51 -8.75
N THR A 189 -2.32 1.87 -8.26
CA THR A 189 -2.69 1.64 -6.86
C THR A 189 -3.76 0.56 -6.77
N VAL A 190 -3.50 -0.50 -6.00
CA VAL A 190 -4.47 -1.56 -5.71
C VAL A 190 -4.96 -1.40 -4.28
N VAL A 191 -6.26 -1.29 -4.10
CA VAL A 191 -6.89 -1.07 -2.79
C VAL A 191 -7.83 -2.23 -2.47
N VAL A 192 -7.64 -2.88 -1.33
CA VAL A 192 -8.62 -3.82 -0.79
C VAL A 192 -9.66 -3.06 0.01
N LEU A 193 -10.94 -3.33 -0.26
CA LEU A 193 -12.07 -2.73 0.44
C LEU A 193 -13.08 -3.80 0.85
N HIS A 194 -13.75 -3.59 2.00
CA HIS A 194 -14.85 -4.44 2.44
C HIS A 194 -16.18 -4.03 1.81
N ASP A 195 -16.38 -2.75 1.59
CA ASP A 195 -17.63 -2.18 1.11
C ASP A 195 -17.38 -1.23 -0.07
N ILE A 196 -18.36 -1.16 -0.96
CA ILE A 196 -18.37 -0.29 -2.14
C ILE A 196 -18.72 1.17 -1.77
N ASN A 197 -19.36 1.39 -0.63
CA ASN A 197 -19.86 2.71 -0.24
C ASN A 197 -18.83 3.85 -0.32
N PRO A 198 -17.58 3.69 0.14
CA PRO A 198 -16.57 4.74 0.00
C PRO A 198 -16.16 5.02 -1.46
N VAL A 199 -16.31 4.02 -2.35
CA VAL A 199 -15.91 4.10 -3.76
C VAL A 199 -16.99 4.77 -4.60
N SER A 200 -18.28 4.52 -4.30
CA SER A 200 -19.41 5.03 -5.08
C SER A 200 -19.55 6.55 -5.03
N TYR A 201 -18.98 7.20 -4.01
CA TYR A 201 -19.02 8.66 -3.85
C TYR A 201 -17.85 9.40 -4.53
N THR A 202 -16.89 8.70 -5.10
CA THR A 202 -15.68 9.31 -5.67
C THR A 202 -15.65 9.29 -7.20
N HIS A 203 -16.64 8.69 -7.87
CA HIS A 203 -16.61 8.47 -9.32
C HIS A 203 -15.26 7.92 -9.79
N LEU A 204 -14.83 6.81 -9.17
CA LEU A 204 -13.61 6.10 -9.55
C LEU A 204 -13.73 5.46 -10.92
#